data_5e18c58433451b80fadb0c4a0998b095
#
_entry.id   5e18c58433451b80fadb0c4a0998b095
#
_cell.length_a   1.000
_cell.length_b   1.000
_cell.length_c   1.000
_cell.angle_alpha   90.00
_cell.angle_beta   90.00
_cell.angle_gamma   90.00
#
_symmetry.space_group_name_H-M   'P 1'
#
loop_
_entity.id
_entity.type
_entity.pdbx_description
1 polymer ?
#
loop_
_entity_poly.entity_id
_entity_poly.type
_entity_poly.pdbx_seq_one_letter_code
_entity_poly.pdbx_strand_id
1 'polypeptide(L)'
;DERTGWVIFYLHIAEKDRVPVGTVLEAGERIGHPSCEGGRSTGTHIHIARKYNGEWILADSIIPFNLSGWITKKGSEPYKGYLVQGDRSVIANTNPNNASFISFE
;
A
#
# COMPACT_ATOMS: atom_id res chain seq x y z
N ASP A 1 -2.34 8.58 13.11
CA ASP A 1 -2.02 8.85 14.51
C ASP A 1 -2.15 10.35 14.75
N GLU A 2 -2.94 10.74 15.72
CA GLU A 2 -3.21 12.14 16.07
C GLU A 2 -1.95 12.92 16.44
N ARG A 3 -0.95 12.25 16.99
CA ARG A 3 0.31 12.89 17.38
C ARG A 3 1.21 13.21 16.21
N THR A 4 1.13 12.43 15.14
CA THR A 4 2.00 12.57 13.96
C THR A 4 1.29 13.26 12.81
N GLY A 5 -0.03 13.25 12.78
CA GLY A 5 -0.84 13.72 11.65
C GLY A 5 -0.96 12.73 10.51
N TRP A 6 -0.27 11.60 10.57
CA TRP A 6 -0.31 10.59 9.51
C TRP A 6 -1.47 9.63 9.69
N VAL A 7 -2.15 9.34 8.58
CA VAL A 7 -3.20 8.31 8.48
C VAL A 7 -2.92 7.45 7.26
N ILE A 8 -2.93 6.15 7.44
CA ILE A 8 -2.84 5.18 6.35
C ILE A 8 -4.23 4.55 6.17
N PHE A 9 -4.71 4.55 4.93
CA PHE A 9 -5.94 3.87 4.53
C PHE A 9 -5.59 2.55 3.87
N TYR A 10 -6.22 1.49 4.36
CA TYR A 10 -6.15 0.18 3.73
C TYR A 10 -7.54 -0.16 3.21
N LEU A 11 -7.67 -0.33 1.91
CA LEU A 11 -8.92 -0.69 1.26
C LEU A 11 -8.88 -2.16 0.86
N HIS A 12 -10.08 -2.75 0.79
CA HIS A 12 -10.27 -4.16 0.42
C HIS A 12 -9.74 -5.16 1.46
N ILE A 13 -9.70 -4.76 2.72
CA ILE A 13 -9.48 -5.68 3.83
C ILE A 13 -10.83 -6.33 4.15
N ALA A 14 -10.90 -7.66 4.09
CA ALA A 14 -12.12 -8.39 4.40
C ALA A 14 -12.61 -8.08 5.82
N GLU A 15 -13.92 -8.08 6.02
CA GLU A 15 -14.50 -7.89 7.35
C GLU A 15 -14.13 -9.05 8.28
N LYS A 16 -14.11 -10.27 7.75
CA LYS A 16 -13.75 -11.45 8.52
C LYS A 16 -12.31 -11.39 9.00
N ASP A 17 -12.13 -11.60 10.30
CA ASP A 17 -10.81 -11.62 10.97
C ASP A 17 -10.02 -10.34 10.85
N ARG A 18 -10.68 -9.24 10.52
CA ARG A 18 -10.06 -7.91 10.53
C ARG A 18 -9.89 -7.43 11.97
N VAL A 19 -8.76 -6.78 12.24
CA VAL A 19 -8.52 -6.21 13.59
C VAL A 19 -9.64 -5.24 13.97
N PRO A 20 -10.10 -5.28 15.23
CA PRO A 20 -11.13 -4.35 15.72
C PRO A 20 -10.66 -2.89 15.75
N VAL A 21 -11.61 -1.98 15.62
CA VAL A 21 -11.35 -0.55 15.80
C VAL A 21 -10.76 -0.32 17.19
N GLY A 22 -9.73 0.51 17.26
CA GLY A 22 -9.03 0.83 18.52
C GLY A 22 -7.84 -0.09 18.82
N THR A 23 -7.61 -1.12 18.00
CA THR A 23 -6.43 -1.98 18.16
C THR A 23 -5.16 -1.20 17.86
N VAL A 24 -4.19 -1.30 18.76
CA VAL A 24 -2.84 -0.74 18.55
C VAL A 24 -1.95 -1.84 18.01
N LEU A 25 -1.29 -1.57 16.88
CA LEU A 25 -0.45 -2.55 16.19
C LEU A 25 0.99 -2.05 16.11
N GLU A 26 1.91 -2.97 16.26
CA GLU A 26 3.32 -2.76 15.94
C GLU A 26 3.56 -3.04 14.45
N ALA A 27 4.66 -2.54 13.92
CA ALA A 27 5.04 -2.81 12.54
C ALA A 27 5.16 -4.32 12.29
N GLY A 28 4.55 -4.80 11.22
CA GLY A 28 4.55 -6.21 10.86
C GLY A 28 3.40 -7.03 11.44
N GLU A 29 2.63 -6.47 12.35
CA GLU A 29 1.45 -7.17 12.86
C GLU A 29 0.32 -7.17 11.82
N ARG A 30 -0.45 -8.25 11.84
CA ARG A 30 -1.51 -8.49 10.86
C ARG A 30 -2.72 -7.59 11.08
N ILE A 31 -3.25 -7.03 10.00
CA ILE A 31 -4.49 -6.23 10.04
C ILE A 31 -5.71 -7.02 9.56
N GLY A 32 -5.53 -8.03 8.72
CA GLY A 32 -6.61 -8.80 8.13
C GLY A 32 -6.19 -9.47 6.83
N HIS A 33 -7.15 -9.70 5.94
CA HIS A 33 -6.94 -10.36 4.66
C HIS A 33 -7.30 -9.45 3.49
N PRO A 34 -6.59 -9.53 2.35
CA PRO A 34 -7.03 -8.90 1.13
C PRO A 34 -8.33 -9.53 0.61
N SER A 35 -9.14 -8.72 -0.05
CA SER A 35 -10.43 -9.16 -0.59
C SER A 35 -10.87 -8.26 -1.76
N CYS A 36 -12.10 -8.47 -2.23
CA CYS A 36 -12.78 -7.56 -3.16
C CYS A 36 -13.81 -6.68 -2.45
N GLU A 37 -13.86 -6.68 -1.13
CA GLU A 37 -14.81 -5.89 -0.33
C GLU A 37 -14.38 -4.41 -0.28
N GLY A 38 -15.31 -3.57 0.13
CA GLY A 38 -15.02 -2.16 0.41
C GLY A 38 -14.72 -1.31 -0.81
N GLY A 39 -15.48 -1.46 -1.88
CA GLY A 39 -15.36 -0.67 -3.08
C GLY A 39 -15.24 -1.50 -4.34
N ARG A 40 -14.87 -0.85 -5.44
CA ARG A 40 -14.74 -1.51 -6.72
C ARG A 40 -13.43 -2.27 -6.81
N SER A 41 -13.49 -3.55 -7.15
CA SER A 41 -12.32 -4.41 -7.30
C SER A 41 -12.58 -5.46 -8.37
N THR A 42 -11.58 -5.75 -9.19
CA THR A 42 -11.64 -6.80 -10.22
C THR A 42 -10.89 -8.07 -9.79
N GLY A 43 -10.31 -8.07 -8.62
CA GLY A 43 -9.58 -9.21 -8.06
C GLY A 43 -9.07 -8.88 -6.67
N THR A 44 -8.72 -9.92 -5.92
CA THR A 44 -8.22 -9.77 -4.55
C THR A 44 -6.93 -8.99 -4.51
N HIS A 45 -6.93 -7.86 -3.82
CA HIS A 45 -5.76 -7.02 -3.66
C HIS A 45 -5.93 -6.09 -2.45
N ILE A 46 -4.88 -5.35 -2.13
CA ILE A 46 -4.91 -4.28 -1.14
C ILE A 46 -4.64 -2.97 -1.86
N HIS A 47 -5.45 -1.97 -1.57
CA HIS A 47 -5.21 -0.60 -1.99
C HIS A 47 -4.80 0.20 -0.75
N ILE A 48 -3.67 0.87 -0.80
CA ILE A 48 -3.21 1.74 0.28
C ILE A 48 -3.13 3.18 -0.18
N ALA A 49 -3.52 4.08 0.72
CA ALA A 49 -3.42 5.51 0.50
C ALA A 49 -3.06 6.17 1.84
N ARG A 50 -2.62 7.42 1.81
CA ARG A 50 -2.23 8.10 3.03
C ARG A 50 -2.61 9.57 3.02
N LYS A 51 -2.86 10.09 4.24
CA LYS A 51 -3.05 11.51 4.48
C LYS A 51 -2.04 12.02 5.51
N TYR A 52 -1.73 13.29 5.40
CA TYR A 52 -0.98 14.02 6.42
C TYR A 52 -1.76 15.28 6.77
N ASN A 53 -2.11 15.43 8.04
CA ASN A 53 -2.92 16.54 8.54
C ASN A 53 -4.18 16.79 7.72
N GLY A 54 -4.87 15.70 7.32
CA GLY A 54 -6.12 15.77 6.57
C GLY A 54 -5.98 15.90 5.07
N GLU A 55 -4.79 16.04 4.52
CA GLU A 55 -4.56 16.16 3.10
C GLU A 55 -4.02 14.86 2.49
N TRP A 56 -4.53 14.50 1.33
CA TRP A 56 -4.03 13.35 0.57
C TRP A 56 -2.60 13.61 0.10
N ILE A 57 -1.72 12.64 0.32
CA ILE A 57 -0.33 12.68 -0.10
C ILE A 57 -0.11 11.64 -1.18
N LEU A 58 0.39 12.07 -2.33
CA LEU A 58 0.68 11.17 -3.44
C LEU A 58 1.75 10.16 -3.05
N ALA A 59 1.64 8.95 -3.62
CA ALA A 59 2.54 7.84 -3.31
C ALA A 59 4.01 8.17 -3.62
N ASP A 60 4.26 8.97 -4.65
CA ASP A 60 5.61 9.36 -5.08
C ASP A 60 5.91 10.85 -4.88
N SER A 61 5.32 11.47 -3.87
CA SER A 61 5.60 12.87 -3.51
C SER A 61 7.04 13.05 -3.00
N ILE A 62 7.35 14.26 -2.51
CA ILE A 62 8.64 14.56 -1.85
C ILE A 62 8.90 13.59 -0.70
N ILE A 63 7.84 13.11 -0.04
CA ILE A 63 7.90 12.06 0.97
C ILE A 63 7.20 10.83 0.39
N PRO A 64 7.88 10.03 -0.44
CA PRO A 64 7.24 8.88 -1.08
C PRO A 64 6.92 7.77 -0.09
N PHE A 65 5.99 6.88 -0.44
CA PHE A 65 5.85 5.65 0.31
C PHE A 65 7.18 4.90 0.33
N ASN A 66 7.52 4.43 1.51
CA ASN A 66 8.66 3.57 1.73
C ASN A 66 8.15 2.25 2.34
N LEU A 67 8.17 1.21 1.53
CA LEU A 67 7.70 -0.12 1.89
C LEU A 67 8.92 -0.98 2.24
N SER A 68 9.42 -0.80 3.46
CA SER A 68 10.63 -1.49 3.96
C SER A 68 11.84 -1.32 3.04
N GLY A 69 12.08 -0.07 2.62
CA GLY A 69 13.21 0.28 1.75
C GLY A 69 12.87 0.35 0.27
N TRP A 70 11.69 -0.14 -0.13
CA TRP A 70 11.21 0.00 -1.49
C TRP A 70 10.47 1.33 -1.63
N ILE A 71 10.99 2.21 -2.46
CA ILE A 71 10.46 3.57 -2.66
C ILE A 71 9.56 3.58 -3.89
N THR A 72 8.38 4.17 -3.74
CA THR A 72 7.41 4.28 -4.83
C THR A 72 7.83 5.35 -5.84
N LYS A 73 7.65 5.04 -7.11
CA LYS A 73 7.85 5.94 -8.23
C LYS A 73 6.65 5.85 -9.17
N LYS A 74 6.19 6.98 -9.68
CA LYS A 74 5.15 6.95 -10.71
C LYS A 74 5.77 6.62 -12.07
N GLY A 75 4.99 5.97 -12.92
CA GLY A 75 5.36 5.75 -14.30
C GLY A 75 4.88 6.89 -15.21
N SER A 76 5.06 6.69 -16.51
CA SER A 76 4.59 7.63 -17.54
C SER A 76 3.08 7.60 -17.75
N GLU A 77 2.41 6.56 -17.29
CA GLU A 77 0.98 6.34 -17.46
C GLU A 77 0.38 5.81 -16.16
N PRO A 78 -0.95 5.96 -15.94
CA PRO A 78 -1.64 5.34 -14.82
C PRO A 78 -1.38 3.83 -14.77
N TYR A 79 -1.25 3.30 -13.56
CA TYR A 79 -0.99 1.87 -13.28
C TYR A 79 0.36 1.34 -13.79
N LYS A 80 1.24 2.22 -14.22
CA LYS A 80 2.57 1.87 -14.73
C LYS A 80 3.71 2.34 -13.82
N GLY A 81 3.42 2.46 -12.53
CA GLY A 81 4.42 2.82 -11.54
C GLY A 81 5.38 1.68 -11.22
N TYR A 82 6.37 1.98 -10.39
CA TYR A 82 7.37 1.01 -9.99
C TYR A 82 7.90 1.30 -8.58
N LEU A 83 8.58 0.32 -8.03
CA LEU A 83 9.25 0.40 -6.74
C LEU A 83 10.75 0.25 -6.95
N VAL A 84 11.54 1.00 -6.19
CA VAL A 84 13.00 0.99 -6.29
C VAL A 84 13.62 0.74 -4.93
N GLN A 85 14.61 -0.14 -4.90
CA GLN A 85 15.46 -0.33 -3.74
C GLN A 85 16.91 -0.49 -4.23
N GLY A 86 17.74 0.55 -4.06
CA GLY A 86 19.09 0.56 -4.61
C GLY A 86 19.09 0.39 -6.13
N ASP A 87 19.78 -0.60 -6.62
CA ASP A 87 19.88 -0.91 -8.05
C ASP A 87 18.71 -1.76 -8.58
N ARG A 88 17.82 -2.20 -7.67
CA ARG A 88 16.70 -3.06 -8.04
C ARG A 88 15.46 -2.23 -8.30
N SER A 89 14.67 -2.66 -9.27
CA SER A 89 13.35 -2.08 -9.52
C SER A 89 12.34 -3.17 -9.83
N VAL A 90 11.10 -2.95 -9.40
CA VAL A 90 9.97 -3.83 -9.67
C VAL A 90 8.89 -2.98 -10.31
N ILE A 91 8.52 -3.30 -11.54
CA ILE A 91 7.54 -2.55 -12.33
C ILE A 91 6.16 -3.16 -12.16
N ALA A 92 5.15 -2.31 -12.02
CA ALA A 92 3.76 -2.75 -11.95
C ALA A 92 3.41 -3.58 -13.19
N ASN A 93 2.75 -4.70 -12.97
CA ASN A 93 2.39 -5.62 -14.04
C ASN A 93 0.94 -6.08 -13.88
N THR A 94 0.17 -5.96 -14.95
CA THR A 94 -1.22 -6.39 -14.97
C THR A 94 -1.39 -7.86 -15.40
N ASN A 95 -0.31 -8.51 -15.83
CA ASN A 95 -0.34 -9.92 -16.21
C ASN A 95 -0.18 -10.81 -14.98
N PRO A 96 -1.20 -11.61 -14.61
CA PRO A 96 -1.14 -12.45 -13.41
C PRO A 96 -0.07 -13.55 -13.46
N ASN A 97 0.47 -13.84 -14.63
CA ASN A 97 1.52 -14.84 -14.80
C ASN A 97 2.94 -14.27 -14.62
N ASN A 98 3.06 -12.95 -14.55
CA ASN A 98 4.32 -12.26 -14.30
C ASN A 98 4.27 -11.62 -12.93
N ALA A 99 4.87 -12.25 -11.95
CA ALA A 99 4.86 -11.74 -10.59
C ALA A 99 5.78 -10.53 -10.46
N SER A 100 5.17 -9.35 -10.24
CA SER A 100 5.87 -8.19 -9.71
C SER A 100 5.72 -8.25 -8.19
N PHE A 101 6.78 -8.58 -7.49
CA PHE A 101 6.73 -8.68 -6.04
C PHE A 101 7.99 -8.14 -5.39
N ILE A 102 7.85 -7.74 -4.13
CA ILE A 102 8.97 -7.34 -3.28
C ILE A 102 9.02 -8.29 -2.08
N SER A 103 10.20 -8.44 -1.53
CA SER A 103 10.40 -9.20 -0.30
C SER A 103 11.09 -8.34 0.74
N PHE A 104 10.90 -8.70 2.00
CA PHE A 104 11.57 -8.09 3.13
C PHE A 104 12.62 -9.07 3.66
N GLU A 105 13.74 -8.53 4.00
CA GLU A 105 14.80 -9.27 4.67
C GLU A 105 15.14 -8.60 5.99
#